data_53f12c956419019d269d77d6a2c5af44
#
_entry.id   53f12c956419019d269d77d6a2c5af44
#
_cell.length_a   1.000
_cell.length_b   1.000
_cell.length_c   1.000
_cell.angle_alpha   90.00
_cell.angle_beta   90.00
_cell.angle_gamma   90.00
#
_symmetry.space_group_name_H-M   'P 1'
#
loop_
_entity.id
_entity.type
_entity.pdbx_description
1 polymer ?
#
loop_
_entity_poly.entity_id
_entity_poly.type
_entity_poly.pdbx_seq_one_letter_code
_entity_poly.pdbx_strand_id
1 'polypeptide(L)'
;MRPIPFTVPYSEEAVADLRLRLGRTRWPDSIPRTGWNYGADLDFMKDICRYWKDRFDWKKCVEEISKFSHFRCTVQDIGIHFILEKGKGPNAIPLIITHGWPGSFLEMLKIIPLLTDPAKHGGDPAVCFDVVVPSLPGFGFSDRASQPGMNTFRIAELWAELMQELGYKRFAAQGGDFGAAVSTILGLRYPERMLGIHLNYIPGSYRPALQPGAKLPEIEESFLRDADQWYVDYGGYAHLQRTTPQTLAYALNDSPIALAAWIIEKFRDWADCDGDVEKKFSKDELLTNVTLYWMTETIHSSCRLYFEGRKAPLQFQPGEFVRVPCAIAHFPKEAPFPPRQWIERGYNVSRWTEMPRGGHFAAAEEPELLARDIAQFFGALNRADKNDLYKK
;
A
#
# COMPACT_ATOMS: atom_id res chain seq x y z
N MET A 1 9.01 -12.05 20.18
CA MET A 1 10.11 -11.17 20.66
C MET A 1 9.59 -9.77 20.87
N ARG A 2 10.11 -9.01 21.86
CA ARG A 2 9.60 -7.62 22.10
C ARG A 2 10.06 -6.68 21.00
N PRO A 3 9.19 -5.74 20.53
CA PRO A 3 9.58 -4.67 19.64
C PRO A 3 10.71 -3.83 20.25
N ILE A 4 11.68 -3.48 19.43
CA ILE A 4 12.77 -2.57 19.82
C ILE A 4 12.61 -1.24 19.07
N PRO A 5 12.87 -0.09 19.69
CA PRO A 5 12.89 1.19 19.00
C PRO A 5 13.86 1.15 17.81
N PHE A 6 13.45 1.78 16.71
CA PHE A 6 14.26 1.86 15.50
C PHE A 6 14.50 3.32 15.13
N THR A 7 15.74 3.66 14.83
CA THR A 7 16.11 4.99 14.35
C THR A 7 16.23 4.96 12.84
N VAL A 8 15.54 5.85 12.15
CA VAL A 8 15.62 5.97 10.68
C VAL A 8 17.06 6.36 10.31
N PRO A 9 17.75 5.55 9.49
CA PRO A 9 19.14 5.81 9.18
C PRO A 9 19.31 6.97 8.21
N TYR A 10 20.38 7.73 8.40
CA TYR A 10 20.84 8.79 7.50
C TYR A 10 22.34 8.62 7.21
N SER A 11 22.76 8.80 5.97
CA SER A 11 24.16 8.77 5.56
C SER A 11 24.47 9.90 4.58
N GLU A 12 25.39 10.79 4.96
CA GLU A 12 25.91 11.84 4.08
C GLU A 12 26.61 11.25 2.84
N GLU A 13 27.32 10.14 3.02
CA GLU A 13 28.03 9.47 1.93
C GLU A 13 27.06 8.92 0.88
N ALA A 14 25.96 8.28 1.32
CA ALA A 14 24.94 7.78 0.40
C ALA A 14 24.22 8.92 -0.34
N VAL A 15 23.99 10.06 0.31
CA VAL A 15 23.44 11.26 -0.34
C VAL A 15 24.43 11.84 -1.35
N ALA A 16 25.72 11.86 -1.04
CA ALA A 16 26.75 12.34 -1.96
C ALA A 16 26.87 11.42 -3.20
N ASP A 17 26.82 10.09 -3.01
CA ASP A 17 26.82 9.12 -4.14
C ASP A 17 25.56 9.29 -5.01
N LEU A 18 24.40 9.44 -4.41
CA LEU A 18 23.16 9.73 -5.15
C LEU A 18 23.29 10.98 -6.03
N ARG A 19 23.79 12.09 -5.47
CA ARG A 19 23.99 13.35 -6.20
C ARG A 19 25.01 13.19 -7.35
N LEU A 20 26.08 12.44 -7.11
CA LEU A 20 27.08 12.13 -8.13
C LEU A 20 26.46 11.34 -9.29
N ARG A 21 25.66 10.30 -9.00
CA ARG A 21 24.98 9.48 -10.02
C ARG A 21 23.95 10.30 -10.81
N LEU A 22 23.15 11.15 -10.15
CA LEU A 22 22.25 12.08 -10.82
C LEU A 22 22.99 13.04 -11.76
N GLY A 23 24.16 13.53 -11.37
CA GLY A 23 25.01 14.37 -12.22
C GLY A 23 25.61 13.67 -13.43
N ARG A 24 25.67 12.32 -13.42
CA ARG A 24 26.20 11.48 -14.50
C ARG A 24 25.12 10.79 -15.32
N THR A 25 23.86 11.18 -15.15
CA THR A 25 22.72 10.59 -15.88
C THR A 25 22.96 10.64 -17.39
N ARG A 26 22.82 9.50 -18.04
CA ARG A 26 22.82 9.38 -19.51
C ARG A 26 21.39 9.43 -19.98
N TRP A 27 21.02 10.54 -20.59
CA TRP A 27 19.68 10.77 -21.08
C TRP A 27 19.42 10.01 -22.38
N PRO A 28 18.26 9.33 -22.52
CA PRO A 28 17.79 8.86 -23.79
C PRO A 28 17.34 10.05 -24.65
N ASP A 29 17.19 9.84 -25.97
CA ASP A 29 16.41 10.74 -26.82
C ASP A 29 14.90 10.57 -26.58
N SER A 30 14.12 11.47 -27.11
CA SER A 30 12.65 11.38 -27.16
C SER A 30 12.10 11.93 -28.46
N ILE A 31 10.95 11.42 -28.89
CA ILE A 31 10.22 12.00 -30.03
C ILE A 31 9.59 13.32 -29.56
N PRO A 32 9.86 14.45 -30.23
CA PRO A 32 9.33 15.74 -29.79
C PRO A 32 7.80 15.77 -29.67
N ARG A 33 7.28 16.39 -28.62
CA ARG A 33 5.85 16.59 -28.36
C ARG A 33 5.04 15.33 -28.08
N THR A 34 5.65 14.24 -27.69
CA THR A 34 4.96 13.01 -27.31
C THR A 34 4.55 12.99 -25.83
N GLY A 35 5.19 13.81 -24.97
CA GLY A 35 4.92 13.84 -23.54
C GLY A 35 5.04 12.44 -22.93
N TRP A 36 4.03 12.03 -22.19
CA TRP A 36 3.98 10.73 -21.50
C TRP A 36 3.48 9.56 -22.37
N ASN A 37 3.23 9.75 -23.66
CA ASN A 37 2.69 8.67 -24.52
C ASN A 37 3.62 7.46 -24.70
N TYR A 38 4.91 7.65 -24.45
CA TYR A 38 5.93 6.59 -24.51
C TYR A 38 6.46 6.20 -23.11
N GLY A 39 5.74 6.54 -22.06
CA GLY A 39 6.17 6.39 -20.66
C GLY A 39 6.64 7.72 -20.07
N ALA A 40 7.56 7.68 -19.12
CA ALA A 40 8.00 8.87 -18.39
C ALA A 40 8.55 9.98 -19.32
N ASP A 41 7.93 11.17 -19.26
CA ASP A 41 8.31 12.32 -20.09
C ASP A 41 9.73 12.80 -19.82
N LEU A 42 10.52 12.99 -20.87
CA LEU A 42 11.94 13.33 -20.76
C LEU A 42 12.18 14.69 -20.10
N ASP A 43 11.36 15.70 -20.40
CA ASP A 43 11.56 17.04 -19.86
C ASP A 43 11.16 17.08 -18.38
N PHE A 44 10.08 16.40 -18.01
CA PHE A 44 9.72 16.18 -16.61
C PHE A 44 10.83 15.45 -15.86
N MET A 45 11.38 14.37 -16.43
CA MET A 45 12.46 13.61 -15.77
C MET A 45 13.76 14.42 -15.64
N LYS A 46 14.08 15.31 -16.56
CA LYS A 46 15.21 16.23 -16.42
C LYS A 46 14.97 17.28 -15.33
N ASP A 47 13.74 17.75 -15.19
CA ASP A 47 13.38 18.72 -14.15
C ASP A 47 13.42 18.08 -12.77
N ILE A 48 12.80 16.89 -12.59
CA ILE A 48 12.83 16.16 -11.33
C ILE A 48 14.26 15.75 -10.93
N CYS A 49 15.10 15.36 -11.88
CA CYS A 49 16.51 15.03 -11.64
C CYS A 49 17.28 16.25 -11.12
N ARG A 50 17.09 17.41 -11.73
CA ARG A 50 17.71 18.68 -11.30
C ARG A 50 17.26 19.07 -9.90
N TYR A 51 15.95 18.98 -9.64
CA TYR A 51 15.38 19.25 -8.34
C TYR A 51 15.94 18.28 -7.28
N TRP A 52 15.97 16.99 -7.56
CA TRP A 52 16.49 15.94 -6.66
C TRP A 52 17.95 16.16 -6.30
N LYS A 53 18.77 16.50 -7.30
CA LYS A 53 20.20 16.76 -7.11
C LYS A 53 20.49 18.04 -6.33
N ASP A 54 19.78 19.15 -6.65
CA ASP A 54 20.21 20.51 -6.27
C ASP A 54 19.35 21.11 -5.13
N ARG A 55 18.12 20.63 -4.89
CA ARG A 55 17.16 21.24 -3.94
C ARG A 55 16.58 20.27 -2.93
N PHE A 56 16.41 19.00 -3.29
CA PHE A 56 15.80 18.02 -2.40
C PHE A 56 16.71 17.74 -1.19
N ASP A 57 16.12 17.75 0.00
CA ASP A 57 16.83 17.56 1.26
C ASP A 57 16.37 16.26 1.96
N TRP A 58 17.09 15.17 1.71
CA TRP A 58 16.83 13.89 2.33
C TRP A 58 16.95 13.92 3.86
N LYS A 59 17.85 14.76 4.42
CA LYS A 59 18.00 14.89 5.86
C LYS A 59 16.73 15.42 6.51
N LYS A 60 16.16 16.47 5.92
CA LYS A 60 14.88 17.02 6.36
C LYS A 60 13.75 15.98 6.25
N CYS A 61 13.71 15.18 5.18
CA CYS A 61 12.73 14.10 5.05
C CYS A 61 12.88 13.05 6.16
N VAL A 62 14.12 12.64 6.48
CA VAL A 62 14.39 11.72 7.60
C VAL A 62 13.95 12.33 8.94
N GLU A 63 14.17 13.62 9.16
CA GLU A 63 13.70 14.32 10.38
C GLU A 63 12.17 14.30 10.49
N GLU A 64 11.44 14.54 9.38
CA GLU A 64 9.97 14.48 9.36
C GLU A 64 9.44 13.05 9.59
N ILE A 65 10.03 12.06 8.93
CA ILE A 65 9.69 10.64 9.11
C ILE A 65 9.95 10.22 10.56
N SER A 66 11.06 10.67 11.15
CA SER A 66 11.47 10.33 12.53
C SER A 66 10.58 10.93 13.62
N LYS A 67 9.61 11.80 13.28
CA LYS A 67 8.60 12.29 14.25
C LYS A 67 7.63 11.18 14.67
N PHE A 68 7.53 10.11 13.90
CA PHE A 68 6.73 8.93 14.23
C PHE A 68 7.54 7.92 15.05
N SER A 69 6.85 7.09 15.81
CA SER A 69 7.46 6.07 16.65
C SER A 69 7.77 4.81 15.84
N HIS A 70 9.02 4.65 15.46
CA HIS A 70 9.50 3.53 14.66
C HIS A 70 10.01 2.38 15.54
N PHE A 71 9.70 1.16 15.13
CA PHE A 71 10.12 -0.07 15.80
C PHE A 71 10.58 -1.12 14.80
N ARG A 72 11.33 -2.10 15.32
CA ARG A 72 11.57 -3.38 14.65
C ARG A 72 11.23 -4.56 15.57
N CYS A 73 10.71 -5.60 14.97
CA CYS A 73 10.46 -6.87 15.64
C CYS A 73 10.85 -8.01 14.70
N THR A 74 11.56 -9.02 15.20
CA THR A 74 11.76 -10.25 14.42
C THR A 74 10.51 -11.10 14.60
N VAL A 75 9.80 -11.35 13.50
CA VAL A 75 8.64 -12.23 13.44
C VAL A 75 9.05 -13.46 12.68
N GLN A 76 9.02 -14.61 13.35
CA GLN A 76 9.62 -15.86 12.87
C GLN A 76 11.12 -15.64 12.54
N ASP A 77 11.48 -15.62 11.27
CA ASP A 77 12.87 -15.51 10.78
C ASP A 77 13.18 -14.19 10.07
N ILE A 78 12.25 -13.21 10.10
CA ILE A 78 12.39 -11.96 9.37
C ILE A 78 12.17 -10.74 10.27
N GLY A 79 13.05 -9.75 10.16
CA GLY A 79 12.94 -8.47 10.86
C GLY A 79 11.94 -7.56 10.16
N ILE A 80 10.87 -7.20 10.86
CA ILE A 80 9.83 -6.31 10.38
C ILE A 80 10.00 -4.93 11.02
N HIS A 81 10.14 -3.91 10.19
CA HIS A 81 10.04 -2.52 10.56
C HIS A 81 8.57 -2.09 10.55
N PHE A 82 8.16 -1.28 11.52
CA PHE A 82 6.82 -0.69 11.56
C PHE A 82 6.79 0.61 12.36
N ILE A 83 5.81 1.46 12.03
CA ILE A 83 5.39 2.58 12.87
C ILE A 83 4.30 2.05 13.81
N LEU A 84 4.35 2.44 15.09
CA LEU A 84 3.28 2.22 16.05
C LEU A 84 2.95 3.52 16.75
N GLU A 85 1.80 4.09 16.44
CA GLU A 85 1.25 5.25 17.13
C GLU A 85 0.01 4.88 17.94
N LYS A 86 0.03 5.25 19.23
CA LYS A 86 -1.06 4.97 20.14
C LYS A 86 -2.21 5.97 20.00
N GLY A 87 -3.43 5.46 20.00
CA GLY A 87 -4.63 6.29 20.06
C GLY A 87 -4.72 7.11 21.35
N LYS A 88 -5.10 8.38 21.23
CA LYS A 88 -5.17 9.33 22.36
C LYS A 88 -6.52 9.37 23.06
N GLY A 89 -7.47 8.56 22.58
CA GLY A 89 -8.78 8.42 23.23
C GLY A 89 -8.90 7.14 24.05
N PRO A 90 -10.00 6.96 24.76
CA PRO A 90 -10.26 5.74 25.53
C PRO A 90 -10.56 4.55 24.61
N ASN A 91 -10.00 3.38 24.95
CA ASN A 91 -10.27 2.11 24.23
C ASN A 91 -9.96 2.17 22.73
N ALA A 92 -8.75 2.61 22.39
CA ALA A 92 -8.28 2.66 21.02
C ALA A 92 -8.40 1.29 20.33
N ILE A 93 -8.89 1.28 19.10
CA ILE A 93 -9.06 0.08 18.28
C ILE A 93 -7.71 -0.26 17.66
N PRO A 94 -7.15 -1.47 17.87
CA PRO A 94 -5.93 -1.87 17.18
C PRO A 94 -6.19 -1.99 15.68
N LEU A 95 -5.39 -1.28 14.88
CA LEU A 95 -5.53 -1.22 13.42
C LEU A 95 -4.17 -1.41 12.76
N ILE A 96 -4.04 -2.43 11.91
CA ILE A 96 -2.90 -2.58 11.03
C ILE A 96 -3.26 -2.03 9.64
N ILE A 97 -2.38 -1.15 9.12
CA ILE A 97 -2.54 -0.54 7.78
C ILE A 97 -1.39 -0.99 6.91
N THR A 98 -1.69 -1.64 5.79
CA THR A 98 -0.69 -2.20 4.89
C THR A 98 -0.67 -1.46 3.57
N HIS A 99 0.52 -0.95 3.21
CA HIS A 99 0.78 -0.29 1.94
C HIS A 99 0.95 -1.27 0.77
N GLY A 100 1.20 -0.74 -0.43
CA GLY A 100 1.47 -1.50 -1.64
C GLY A 100 2.73 -1.07 -2.39
N TRP A 101 2.78 -1.42 -3.69
CA TRP A 101 3.84 -1.04 -4.62
C TRP A 101 3.28 -0.04 -5.66
N PRO A 102 4.02 1.02 -6.07
CA PRO A 102 5.39 1.38 -5.71
C PRO A 102 5.49 2.30 -4.48
N GLY A 103 4.48 2.27 -3.62
CA GLY A 103 4.47 3.03 -2.39
C GLY A 103 5.31 2.38 -1.28
N SER A 104 5.11 2.89 -0.08
CA SER A 104 5.76 2.42 1.13
C SER A 104 4.93 2.82 2.36
N PHE A 105 5.43 2.57 3.56
CA PHE A 105 4.81 3.09 4.79
C PHE A 105 4.63 4.61 4.79
N LEU A 106 5.37 5.34 3.95
CA LEU A 106 5.28 6.80 3.80
C LEU A 106 3.90 7.26 3.34
N GLU A 107 3.19 6.47 2.55
CA GLU A 107 1.83 6.79 2.12
C GLU A 107 0.88 7.01 3.30
N MET A 108 1.15 6.34 4.42
CA MET A 108 0.26 6.32 5.58
C MET A 108 0.52 7.46 6.57
N LEU A 109 1.60 8.24 6.39
CA LEU A 109 2.00 9.26 7.38
C LEU A 109 0.92 10.31 7.59
N LYS A 110 0.18 10.70 6.54
CA LYS A 110 -0.89 11.70 6.63
C LYS A 110 -2.12 11.17 7.38
N ILE A 111 -2.42 9.88 7.28
CA ILE A 111 -3.63 9.30 7.88
C ILE A 111 -3.42 8.93 9.36
N ILE A 112 -2.19 8.64 9.78
CA ILE A 112 -1.89 8.26 11.17
C ILE A 112 -2.44 9.27 12.19
N PRO A 113 -2.14 10.58 12.14
CA PRO A 113 -2.63 11.53 13.13
C PRO A 113 -4.15 11.67 13.13
N LEU A 114 -4.81 11.50 11.97
CA LEU A 114 -6.27 11.58 11.84
C LEU A 114 -6.96 10.42 12.59
N LEU A 115 -6.33 9.26 12.63
CA LEU A 115 -6.84 8.05 13.27
C LEU A 115 -6.44 7.97 14.76
N THR A 116 -5.25 8.44 15.13
CA THR A 116 -4.73 8.33 16.50
C THR A 116 -5.19 9.47 17.40
N ASP A 117 -5.41 10.68 16.86
CA ASP A 117 -5.83 11.87 17.59
C ASP A 117 -6.99 12.60 16.89
N PRO A 118 -8.14 11.89 16.68
CA PRO A 118 -9.25 12.45 15.91
C PRO A 118 -9.79 13.77 16.48
N ALA A 119 -9.71 13.98 17.79
CA ALA A 119 -10.17 15.21 18.44
C ALA A 119 -9.49 16.47 17.89
N LYS A 120 -8.20 16.38 17.55
CA LYS A 120 -7.45 17.50 16.95
C LYS A 120 -7.76 17.76 15.48
N HIS A 121 -8.41 16.80 14.82
CA HIS A 121 -8.67 16.80 13.39
C HIS A 121 -10.16 16.82 13.06
N GLY A 122 -11.03 17.20 14.02
CA GLY A 122 -12.47 17.31 13.81
C GLY A 122 -13.24 15.97 13.72
N GLY A 123 -12.58 14.88 14.13
CA GLY A 123 -13.18 13.55 14.21
C GLY A 123 -13.83 13.27 15.58
N ASP A 124 -14.52 12.12 15.70
CA ASP A 124 -15.12 11.66 16.95
C ASP A 124 -14.02 11.16 17.91
N PRO A 125 -13.79 11.85 19.07
CA PRO A 125 -12.76 11.45 20.03
C PRO A 125 -13.00 10.07 20.68
N ALA A 126 -14.22 9.55 20.59
CA ALA A 126 -14.57 8.22 21.10
C ALA A 126 -14.13 7.09 20.15
N VAL A 127 -13.72 7.42 18.93
CA VAL A 127 -13.29 6.46 17.89
C VAL A 127 -11.86 6.78 17.49
N CYS A 128 -10.90 6.24 18.22
CA CYS A 128 -9.47 6.36 17.92
C CYS A 128 -8.82 4.99 17.75
N PHE A 129 -7.63 4.97 17.18
CA PHE A 129 -6.95 3.72 16.82
C PHE A 129 -5.51 3.70 17.37
N ASP A 130 -5.09 2.51 17.83
CA ASP A 130 -3.68 2.15 17.88
C ASP A 130 -3.26 1.74 16.47
N VAL A 131 -2.50 2.57 15.78
CA VAL A 131 -2.17 2.37 14.37
C VAL A 131 -0.80 1.71 14.23
N VAL A 132 -0.77 0.57 13.55
CA VAL A 132 0.44 -0.17 13.18
C VAL A 132 0.61 -0.09 11.67
N VAL A 133 1.72 0.47 11.20
CA VAL A 133 2.04 0.59 9.77
C VAL A 133 3.36 -0.13 9.49
N PRO A 134 3.32 -1.42 9.14
CA PRO A 134 4.55 -2.14 8.82
C PRO A 134 5.06 -1.80 7.42
N SER A 135 6.38 -1.81 7.24
CA SER A 135 6.99 -1.99 5.93
C SER A 135 6.82 -3.45 5.50
N LEU A 136 6.30 -3.68 4.31
CA LEU A 136 6.22 -5.03 3.74
C LEU A 136 7.63 -5.68 3.73
N PRO A 137 7.75 -7.01 3.90
CA PRO A 137 9.02 -7.71 3.74
C PRO A 137 9.68 -7.39 2.39
N GLY A 138 10.92 -6.92 2.45
CA GLY A 138 11.64 -6.47 1.26
C GLY A 138 11.36 -5.03 0.81
N PHE A 139 10.63 -4.25 1.62
CA PHE A 139 10.36 -2.83 1.40
C PHE A 139 10.88 -2.00 2.58
N GLY A 140 11.23 -0.74 2.31
CA GLY A 140 11.63 0.22 3.32
C GLY A 140 12.69 -0.34 4.27
N PHE A 141 12.40 -0.39 5.56
CA PHE A 141 13.36 -0.83 6.57
C PHE A 141 13.12 -2.27 7.09
N SER A 142 12.20 -3.04 6.48
CA SER A 142 12.04 -4.47 6.76
C SER A 142 13.10 -5.29 6.04
N ASP A 143 13.43 -6.46 6.61
CA ASP A 143 14.37 -7.37 5.99
C ASP A 143 13.85 -7.90 4.64
N ARG A 144 14.79 -8.25 3.78
CA ARG A 144 14.53 -8.93 2.51
C ARG A 144 14.46 -10.43 2.77
N ALA A 145 13.45 -11.09 2.20
CA ALA A 145 13.38 -12.54 2.28
C ALA A 145 14.64 -13.18 1.65
N SER A 146 15.27 -14.08 2.39
CA SER A 146 16.45 -14.86 1.95
C SER A 146 16.06 -16.13 1.21
N GLN A 147 14.78 -16.53 1.27
CA GLN A 147 14.25 -17.73 0.63
C GLN A 147 13.04 -17.38 -0.25
N PRO A 148 12.75 -18.19 -1.29
CA PRO A 148 11.49 -18.08 -2.04
C PRO A 148 10.26 -18.26 -1.17
N GLY A 149 9.10 -17.77 -1.62
CA GLY A 149 7.80 -17.98 -0.97
C GLY A 149 7.25 -16.76 -0.22
N MET A 150 7.94 -15.61 -0.21
CA MET A 150 7.41 -14.39 0.38
C MET A 150 6.33 -13.80 -0.53
N ASN A 151 5.09 -14.19 -0.30
CA ASN A 151 3.89 -13.73 -0.98
C ASN A 151 2.88 -13.16 0.03
N THR A 152 1.72 -12.70 -0.43
CA THR A 152 0.70 -12.06 0.41
C THR A 152 0.13 -12.98 1.49
N PHE A 153 0.08 -14.29 1.27
CA PHE A 153 -0.34 -15.26 2.30
C PHE A 153 0.68 -15.34 3.43
N ARG A 154 1.97 -15.42 3.08
CA ARG A 154 3.04 -15.41 4.07
C ARG A 154 3.08 -14.09 4.85
N ILE A 155 2.87 -12.96 4.18
CA ILE A 155 2.82 -11.64 4.83
C ILE A 155 1.63 -11.56 5.79
N ALA A 156 0.46 -12.07 5.43
CA ALA A 156 -0.69 -12.09 6.33
C ALA A 156 -0.43 -12.92 7.60
N GLU A 157 0.27 -14.05 7.48
CA GLU A 157 0.73 -14.83 8.63
C GLU A 157 1.66 -14.02 9.53
N LEU A 158 2.67 -13.36 8.94
CA LEU A 158 3.59 -12.48 9.68
C LEU A 158 2.85 -11.34 10.39
N TRP A 159 1.83 -10.74 9.75
CA TRP A 159 1.01 -9.67 10.37
C TRP A 159 0.16 -10.19 11.53
N ALA A 160 -0.42 -11.38 11.41
CA ALA A 160 -1.15 -11.99 12.50
C ALA A 160 -0.22 -12.21 13.71
N GLU A 161 1.00 -12.69 13.51
CA GLU A 161 1.99 -12.86 14.58
C GLU A 161 2.50 -11.52 15.11
N LEU A 162 2.83 -10.55 14.25
CA LEU A 162 3.26 -9.22 14.67
C LEU A 162 2.23 -8.59 15.62
N MET A 163 0.95 -8.63 15.27
CA MET A 163 -0.11 -8.08 16.11
C MET A 163 -0.24 -8.84 17.44
N GLN A 164 0.06 -10.14 17.47
CA GLN A 164 0.11 -10.92 18.69
C GLN A 164 1.29 -10.54 19.57
N GLU A 165 2.48 -10.36 19.00
CA GLU A 165 3.67 -9.90 19.75
C GLU A 165 3.46 -8.50 20.33
N LEU A 166 2.67 -7.66 19.68
CA LEU A 166 2.24 -6.35 20.18
C LEU A 166 1.15 -6.43 21.28
N GLY A 167 0.65 -7.63 21.59
CA GLY A 167 -0.38 -7.87 22.60
C GLY A 167 -1.82 -7.72 22.11
N TYR A 168 -2.04 -7.54 20.81
CA TYR A 168 -3.38 -7.40 20.23
C TYR A 168 -3.97 -8.75 19.85
N LYS A 169 -4.90 -9.24 20.67
CA LYS A 169 -5.59 -10.53 20.43
C LYS A 169 -6.57 -10.43 19.24
N ARG A 170 -7.31 -9.31 19.15
CA ARG A 170 -8.18 -8.97 18.02
C ARG A 170 -7.82 -7.60 17.48
N PHE A 171 -7.92 -7.42 16.18
CA PHE A 171 -7.53 -6.18 15.51
C PHE A 171 -8.31 -5.95 14.21
N ALA A 172 -8.30 -4.72 13.74
CA ALA A 172 -8.81 -4.29 12.45
C ALA A 172 -7.67 -4.29 11.42
N ALA A 173 -7.97 -4.54 10.16
CA ALA A 173 -7.01 -4.39 9.07
C ALA A 173 -7.53 -3.47 7.98
N GLN A 174 -6.65 -2.63 7.44
CA GLN A 174 -6.89 -1.78 6.29
C GLN A 174 -5.80 -1.99 5.25
N GLY A 175 -6.15 -1.91 3.96
CA GLY A 175 -5.17 -1.99 2.90
C GLY A 175 -5.69 -1.62 1.53
N GLY A 176 -4.79 -1.07 0.71
CA GLY A 176 -4.87 -0.93 -0.74
C GLY A 176 -3.82 -1.80 -1.41
N ASP A 177 -3.83 -1.96 -2.71
CA ASP A 177 -2.85 -2.72 -3.50
C ASP A 177 -2.50 -4.10 -2.87
N PHE A 178 -1.23 -4.41 -2.60
CA PHE A 178 -0.84 -5.63 -1.87
C PHE A 178 -1.45 -5.69 -0.47
N GLY A 179 -1.60 -4.52 0.19
CA GLY A 179 -2.24 -4.44 1.49
C GLY A 179 -3.69 -4.91 1.47
N ALA A 180 -4.41 -4.72 0.38
CA ALA A 180 -5.77 -5.25 0.23
C ALA A 180 -5.77 -6.79 0.17
N ALA A 181 -4.81 -7.40 -0.55
CA ALA A 181 -4.66 -8.85 -0.56
C ALA A 181 -4.32 -9.40 0.84
N VAL A 182 -3.38 -8.76 1.55
CA VAL A 182 -2.99 -9.15 2.91
C VAL A 182 -4.16 -9.03 3.87
N SER A 183 -4.92 -7.92 3.84
CA SER A 183 -6.11 -7.71 4.68
C SER A 183 -7.21 -8.74 4.38
N THR A 184 -7.42 -9.06 3.11
CA THR A 184 -8.35 -10.11 2.68
C THR A 184 -7.96 -11.47 3.24
N ILE A 185 -6.69 -11.83 3.15
CA ILE A 185 -6.18 -13.12 3.67
C ILE A 185 -6.28 -13.19 5.17
N LEU A 186 -6.01 -12.08 5.89
CA LEU A 186 -6.26 -11.99 7.34
C LEU A 186 -7.72 -12.29 7.67
N GLY A 187 -8.68 -11.66 6.97
CA GLY A 187 -10.11 -11.91 7.15
C GLY A 187 -10.55 -13.33 6.80
N LEU A 188 -9.87 -13.96 5.84
CA LEU A 188 -10.17 -15.32 5.38
C LEU A 188 -9.59 -16.40 6.28
N ARG A 189 -8.32 -16.24 6.74
CA ARG A 189 -7.55 -17.27 7.44
C ARG A 189 -7.53 -17.11 8.96
N TYR A 190 -7.78 -15.90 9.47
CA TYR A 190 -7.76 -15.58 10.89
C TYR A 190 -9.03 -14.85 11.36
N PRO A 191 -10.24 -15.30 10.95
CA PRO A 191 -11.49 -14.55 11.20
C PRO A 191 -11.75 -14.30 12.69
N GLU A 192 -11.33 -15.21 13.58
CA GLU A 192 -11.50 -15.09 15.04
C GLU A 192 -10.65 -13.95 15.63
N ARG A 193 -9.61 -13.52 14.93
CA ARG A 193 -8.72 -12.43 15.33
C ARG A 193 -9.12 -11.08 14.75
N MET A 194 -10.01 -11.07 13.76
CA MET A 194 -10.38 -9.86 13.06
C MET A 194 -11.62 -9.19 13.65
N LEU A 195 -11.58 -7.87 13.79
CA LEU A 195 -12.76 -7.04 14.02
C LEU A 195 -13.53 -6.79 12.72
N GLY A 196 -12.80 -6.76 11.63
CA GLY A 196 -13.26 -6.53 10.27
C GLY A 196 -12.09 -6.12 9.38
N ILE A 197 -12.35 -5.97 8.09
CA ILE A 197 -11.38 -5.47 7.11
C ILE A 197 -11.94 -4.27 6.36
N HIS A 198 -11.09 -3.31 6.02
CA HIS A 198 -11.43 -2.13 5.24
C HIS A 198 -10.53 -2.07 4.01
N LEU A 199 -11.10 -2.01 2.81
CA LEU A 199 -10.37 -2.09 1.56
C LEU A 199 -10.69 -0.89 0.67
N ASN A 200 -9.65 -0.25 0.12
CA ASN A 200 -9.80 0.75 -0.95
C ASN A 200 -9.35 0.22 -2.32
N TYR A 201 -9.03 -1.05 -2.41
CA TYR A 201 -8.68 -1.77 -3.63
C TYR A 201 -9.14 -3.21 -3.51
N ILE A 202 -9.47 -3.84 -4.63
CA ILE A 202 -9.68 -5.28 -4.70
C ILE A 202 -8.56 -5.89 -5.54
N PRO A 203 -7.80 -6.86 -5.01
CA PRO A 203 -6.65 -7.41 -5.72
C PRO A 203 -7.02 -7.91 -7.13
N GLY A 204 -6.25 -7.49 -8.14
CA GLY A 204 -6.50 -7.86 -9.53
C GLY A 204 -6.45 -9.38 -9.79
N SER A 205 -5.85 -10.15 -8.87
CA SER A 205 -5.86 -11.61 -8.91
C SER A 205 -7.08 -12.24 -8.23
N TYR A 206 -7.94 -11.45 -7.55
CA TYR A 206 -9.13 -11.95 -6.91
C TYR A 206 -10.08 -12.58 -7.93
N ARG A 207 -10.46 -13.80 -7.66
CA ARG A 207 -11.52 -14.50 -8.38
C ARG A 207 -12.42 -15.20 -7.35
N PRO A 208 -13.74 -14.92 -7.35
CA PRO A 208 -14.68 -15.65 -6.50
C PRO A 208 -14.81 -17.10 -6.98
N ALA A 209 -15.22 -17.99 -6.08
CA ALA A 209 -15.59 -19.34 -6.47
C ALA A 209 -16.89 -19.29 -7.30
N LEU A 210 -16.81 -19.67 -8.57
CA LEU A 210 -17.96 -19.75 -9.47
C LEU A 210 -18.38 -21.20 -9.66
N GLN A 211 -19.69 -21.44 -9.82
CA GLN A 211 -20.18 -22.75 -10.21
C GLN A 211 -19.71 -23.07 -11.64
N PRO A 212 -19.33 -24.33 -11.93
CA PRO A 212 -18.97 -24.73 -13.29
C PRO A 212 -20.10 -24.42 -14.28
N GLY A 213 -19.76 -23.70 -15.37
CA GLY A 213 -20.73 -23.32 -16.40
C GLY A 213 -21.67 -22.14 -16.02
N ALA A 214 -21.44 -21.47 -14.90
CA ALA A 214 -22.20 -20.27 -14.55
C ALA A 214 -22.00 -19.19 -15.62
N LYS A 215 -23.13 -18.64 -16.12
CA LYS A 215 -23.10 -17.45 -16.97
C LYS A 215 -22.96 -16.21 -16.06
N LEU A 216 -22.00 -15.37 -16.42
CA LEU A 216 -21.81 -14.10 -15.71
C LEU A 216 -22.80 -13.04 -16.24
N PRO A 217 -23.29 -12.16 -15.37
CA PRO A 217 -24.00 -10.95 -15.80
C PRO A 217 -23.11 -10.06 -16.67
N GLU A 218 -23.68 -9.32 -17.62
CA GLU A 218 -22.94 -8.45 -18.55
C GLU A 218 -21.99 -7.46 -17.84
N ILE A 219 -22.39 -6.95 -16.69
CA ILE A 219 -21.53 -6.02 -15.90
C ILE A 219 -20.24 -6.70 -15.39
N GLU A 220 -20.31 -7.99 -15.03
CA GLU A 220 -19.14 -8.76 -14.60
C GLU A 220 -18.26 -9.14 -15.79
N GLU A 221 -18.85 -9.49 -16.92
CA GLU A 221 -18.13 -9.76 -18.17
C GLU A 221 -17.46 -8.50 -18.70
N SER A 222 -18.14 -7.33 -18.64
CA SER A 222 -17.55 -6.05 -19.01
C SER A 222 -16.34 -5.72 -18.12
N PHE A 223 -16.49 -5.84 -16.81
CA PHE A 223 -15.38 -5.65 -15.89
C PHE A 223 -14.16 -6.52 -16.23
N LEU A 224 -14.36 -7.79 -16.56
CA LEU A 224 -13.26 -8.68 -16.92
C LEU A 224 -12.58 -8.24 -18.21
N ARG A 225 -13.37 -7.85 -19.24
CA ARG A 225 -12.81 -7.31 -20.50
C ARG A 225 -12.01 -6.02 -20.26
N ASP A 226 -12.57 -5.10 -19.45
CA ASP A 226 -11.92 -3.83 -19.11
C ASP A 226 -10.63 -4.05 -18.31
N ALA A 227 -10.64 -5.01 -17.39
CA ALA A 227 -9.45 -5.40 -16.62
C ALA A 227 -8.38 -6.03 -17.52
N ASP A 228 -8.75 -6.89 -18.45
CA ASP A 228 -7.81 -7.48 -19.43
C ASP A 228 -7.23 -6.40 -20.36
N GLN A 229 -8.06 -5.45 -20.84
CA GLN A 229 -7.59 -4.33 -21.66
C GLN A 229 -6.64 -3.42 -20.86
N TRP A 230 -6.99 -3.07 -19.63
CA TRP A 230 -6.10 -2.30 -18.75
C TRP A 230 -4.74 -2.99 -18.58
N TYR A 231 -4.76 -4.32 -18.46
CA TYR A 231 -3.53 -5.10 -18.34
C TYR A 231 -2.66 -5.04 -19.61
N VAL A 232 -3.29 -4.99 -20.79
CA VAL A 232 -2.60 -4.80 -22.08
C VAL A 232 -1.97 -3.42 -22.15
N ASP A 233 -2.70 -2.38 -21.73
CA ASP A 233 -2.28 -0.99 -21.92
C ASP A 233 -1.29 -0.53 -20.82
N TYR A 234 -1.46 -0.98 -19.58
CA TYR A 234 -0.69 -0.49 -18.41
C TYR A 234 0.07 -1.58 -17.66
N GLY A 235 -0.13 -2.85 -17.96
CA GLY A 235 0.41 -3.99 -17.20
C GLY A 235 1.86 -4.35 -17.48
N GLY A 236 2.58 -3.64 -18.36
CA GLY A 236 3.96 -3.96 -18.75
C GLY A 236 4.92 -4.06 -17.57
N TYR A 237 4.83 -3.16 -16.59
CA TYR A 237 5.62 -3.19 -15.36
C TYR A 237 5.40 -4.48 -14.55
N ALA A 238 4.13 -4.87 -14.39
CA ALA A 238 3.77 -6.06 -13.63
C ALA A 238 4.23 -7.33 -14.34
N HIS A 239 4.19 -7.36 -15.67
CA HIS A 239 4.69 -8.50 -16.44
C HIS A 239 6.19 -8.70 -16.21
N LEU A 240 7.00 -7.65 -16.29
CA LEU A 240 8.44 -7.72 -16.01
C LEU A 240 8.71 -8.16 -14.57
N GLN A 241 8.03 -7.56 -13.60
CA GLN A 241 8.21 -7.88 -12.18
C GLN A 241 7.75 -9.29 -11.81
N ARG A 242 6.76 -9.85 -12.51
CA ARG A 242 6.32 -11.24 -12.32
C ARG A 242 7.20 -12.29 -12.98
N THR A 243 7.97 -11.94 -14.00
CA THR A 243 8.72 -12.90 -14.81
C THR A 243 10.21 -12.84 -14.58
N THR A 244 10.79 -11.64 -14.59
CA THR A 244 12.24 -11.42 -14.56
C THR A 244 12.64 -10.26 -13.64
N PRO A 245 12.19 -10.26 -12.33
CA PRO A 245 12.45 -9.16 -11.41
C PRO A 245 13.94 -8.88 -11.21
N GLN A 246 14.78 -9.92 -11.21
CA GLN A 246 16.22 -9.77 -11.04
C GLN A 246 16.88 -9.06 -12.22
N THR A 247 16.43 -9.31 -13.46
CA THR A 247 16.97 -8.63 -14.66
C THR A 247 16.67 -7.14 -14.62
N LEU A 248 15.43 -6.77 -14.26
CA LEU A 248 15.01 -5.38 -14.09
C LEU A 248 15.78 -4.66 -12.97
N ALA A 249 16.08 -5.39 -11.89
CA ALA A 249 16.76 -4.86 -10.72
C ALA A 249 18.14 -4.24 -11.03
N TYR A 250 18.91 -4.80 -11.96
CA TYR A 250 20.22 -4.24 -12.34
C TYR A 250 20.13 -2.81 -12.83
N ALA A 251 19.07 -2.45 -13.57
CA ALA A 251 18.86 -1.09 -14.03
C ALA A 251 18.34 -0.18 -12.91
N LEU A 252 17.33 -0.63 -12.17
CA LEU A 252 16.65 0.20 -11.17
C LEU A 252 17.47 0.41 -9.89
N ASN A 253 18.38 -0.50 -9.56
CA ASN A 253 19.25 -0.38 -8.38
C ASN A 253 20.56 0.37 -8.68
N ASP A 254 20.88 0.60 -9.95
CA ASP A 254 22.10 1.30 -10.35
C ASP A 254 21.87 2.73 -10.84
N SER A 255 20.70 2.99 -11.44
CA SER A 255 20.35 4.30 -11.96
C SER A 255 19.23 4.94 -11.14
N PRO A 256 19.51 6.02 -10.36
CA PRO A 256 18.45 6.71 -9.60
C PRO A 256 17.37 7.29 -10.51
N ILE A 257 17.74 7.75 -11.72
CA ILE A 257 16.74 8.29 -12.64
C ILE A 257 15.85 7.21 -13.28
N ALA A 258 16.40 6.02 -13.51
CA ALA A 258 15.58 4.89 -13.95
C ALA A 258 14.59 4.46 -12.87
N LEU A 259 15.03 4.43 -11.61
CA LEU A 259 14.17 4.16 -10.46
C LEU A 259 13.07 5.23 -10.34
N ALA A 260 13.43 6.52 -10.44
CA ALA A 260 12.47 7.61 -10.39
C ALA A 260 11.43 7.51 -11.52
N ALA A 261 11.86 7.26 -12.75
CA ALA A 261 10.96 7.10 -13.90
C ALA A 261 9.99 5.92 -13.69
N TRP A 262 10.51 4.77 -13.21
CA TRP A 262 9.73 3.56 -12.97
C TRP A 262 8.64 3.73 -11.90
N ILE A 263 8.92 4.52 -10.86
CA ILE A 263 7.99 4.77 -9.75
C ILE A 263 7.04 5.94 -10.08
N ILE A 264 7.55 7.09 -10.53
CA ILE A 264 6.76 8.31 -10.70
C ILE A 264 5.71 8.15 -11.81
N GLU A 265 6.03 7.39 -12.86
CA GLU A 265 5.04 7.06 -13.90
C GLU A 265 3.78 6.43 -13.26
N LYS A 266 3.94 5.53 -12.27
CA LYS A 266 2.80 4.88 -11.61
C LYS A 266 2.03 5.85 -10.69
N PHE A 267 2.73 6.75 -10.01
CA PHE A 267 2.06 7.82 -9.26
C PHE A 267 1.22 8.70 -10.17
N ARG A 268 1.72 9.02 -11.38
CA ARG A 268 0.97 9.79 -12.36
C ARG A 268 -0.23 9.04 -12.94
N ASP A 269 -0.05 7.78 -13.28
CA ASP A 269 -1.07 7.02 -14.02
C ASP A 269 -2.19 6.50 -13.12
N TRP A 270 -1.94 6.33 -11.80
CA TRP A 270 -2.89 5.72 -10.87
C TRP A 270 -3.50 6.70 -9.89
N ALA A 271 -2.97 7.93 -9.78
CA ALA A 271 -3.56 8.97 -8.95
C ALA A 271 -4.67 9.74 -9.68
N ASP A 272 -5.53 10.37 -8.89
CA ASP A 272 -6.54 11.32 -9.39
C ASP A 272 -5.91 12.69 -9.67
N CYS A 273 -5.05 12.75 -10.69
CA CYS A 273 -4.23 13.93 -11.01
C CYS A 273 -4.43 14.49 -12.43
N ASP A 274 -5.36 13.96 -13.23
CA ASP A 274 -5.60 14.35 -14.61
C ASP A 274 -4.32 14.40 -15.48
N GLY A 275 -3.39 13.45 -15.22
CA GLY A 275 -2.13 13.35 -15.96
C GLY A 275 -1.04 14.32 -15.54
N ASP A 276 -1.26 15.15 -14.54
CA ASP A 276 -0.27 16.04 -13.92
C ASP A 276 -0.06 15.61 -12.45
N VAL A 277 0.99 14.84 -12.21
CA VAL A 277 1.28 14.26 -10.89
C VAL A 277 1.49 15.32 -9.80
N GLU A 278 1.96 16.53 -10.17
CA GLU A 278 2.21 17.63 -9.23
C GLU A 278 0.92 18.28 -8.70
N LYS A 279 -0.26 17.97 -9.30
CA LYS A 279 -1.55 18.36 -8.71
C LYS A 279 -1.88 17.59 -7.41
N LYS A 280 -1.32 16.40 -7.23
CA LYS A 280 -1.58 15.55 -6.04
C LYS A 280 -0.37 15.38 -5.14
N PHE A 281 0.83 15.31 -5.72
CA PHE A 281 2.05 15.06 -4.98
C PHE A 281 3.09 16.13 -5.30
N SER A 282 3.63 16.78 -4.28
CA SER A 282 4.80 17.65 -4.46
C SER A 282 6.01 16.83 -4.90
N LYS A 283 6.99 17.50 -5.51
CA LYS A 283 8.28 16.87 -5.85
C LYS A 283 8.94 16.25 -4.62
N ASP A 284 8.81 16.89 -3.45
CA ASP A 284 9.37 16.36 -2.21
C ASP A 284 8.69 15.05 -1.79
N GLU A 285 7.38 14.92 -1.89
CA GLU A 285 6.66 13.68 -1.59
C GLU A 285 7.05 12.54 -2.53
N LEU A 286 7.06 12.80 -3.84
CA LEU A 286 7.49 11.82 -4.84
C LEU A 286 8.93 11.37 -4.59
N LEU A 287 9.85 12.33 -4.40
CA LEU A 287 11.25 12.05 -4.20
C LEU A 287 11.55 11.44 -2.84
N THR A 288 10.75 11.71 -1.81
CA THR A 288 10.90 11.04 -0.51
C THR A 288 10.68 9.54 -0.65
N ASN A 289 9.62 9.13 -1.37
CA ASN A 289 9.37 7.71 -1.60
C ASN A 289 10.44 7.07 -2.52
N VAL A 290 10.79 7.72 -3.62
CA VAL A 290 11.86 7.24 -4.52
C VAL A 290 13.21 7.13 -3.79
N THR A 291 13.54 8.15 -2.96
CA THR A 291 14.79 8.16 -2.19
C THR A 291 14.81 7.08 -1.11
N LEU A 292 13.66 6.78 -0.48
CA LEU A 292 13.58 5.65 0.44
C LEU A 292 13.95 4.34 -0.27
N TYR A 293 13.36 4.06 -1.44
CA TYR A 293 13.73 2.87 -2.24
C TYR A 293 15.20 2.85 -2.63
N TRP A 294 15.76 4.01 -2.98
CA TRP A 294 17.17 4.16 -3.33
C TRP A 294 18.09 3.88 -2.15
N MET A 295 17.88 4.55 -1.02
CA MET A 295 18.72 4.45 0.17
C MET A 295 18.66 3.08 0.84
N THR A 296 17.54 2.39 0.70
CA THR A 296 17.36 1.03 1.25
C THR A 296 17.63 -0.05 0.22
N GLU A 297 17.87 0.31 -1.05
CA GLU A 297 18.06 -0.63 -2.17
C GLU A 297 16.94 -1.68 -2.26
N THR A 298 15.70 -1.28 -2.00
CA THR A 298 14.57 -2.24 -1.87
C THR A 298 13.74 -2.39 -3.15
N ILE A 299 14.08 -1.71 -4.23
CA ILE A 299 13.32 -1.86 -5.48
C ILE A 299 13.31 -3.31 -5.99
N HIS A 300 14.46 -3.98 -5.97
CA HIS A 300 14.55 -5.35 -6.44
C HIS A 300 13.80 -6.35 -5.56
N SER A 301 13.88 -6.18 -4.23
CA SER A 301 13.17 -7.06 -3.29
C SER A 301 11.66 -6.84 -3.34
N SER A 302 11.21 -5.61 -3.55
CA SER A 302 9.79 -5.29 -3.75
C SER A 302 9.22 -5.92 -5.03
N CYS A 303 9.98 -5.89 -6.13
CA CYS A 303 9.58 -6.54 -7.38
C CYS A 303 9.43 -8.07 -7.24
N ARG A 304 10.19 -8.71 -6.34
CA ARG A 304 10.07 -10.16 -6.08
C ARG A 304 8.69 -10.54 -5.53
N LEU A 305 7.99 -9.63 -4.86
CA LEU A 305 6.63 -9.89 -4.37
C LEU A 305 5.65 -10.18 -5.52
N TYR A 306 5.82 -9.54 -6.68
CA TYR A 306 5.06 -9.87 -7.89
C TYR A 306 5.38 -11.27 -8.40
N PHE A 307 6.66 -11.65 -8.39
CA PHE A 307 7.09 -12.98 -8.85
C PHE A 307 6.54 -14.09 -7.94
N GLU A 308 6.59 -13.92 -6.64
CA GLU A 308 6.08 -14.90 -5.69
C GLU A 308 4.53 -14.89 -5.64
N GLY A 309 3.91 -13.71 -5.75
CA GLY A 309 2.45 -13.56 -5.78
C GLY A 309 1.77 -14.25 -6.96
N ARG A 310 2.42 -14.32 -8.15
CA ARG A 310 1.86 -15.05 -9.28
C ARG A 310 1.71 -16.55 -9.04
N LYS A 311 2.51 -17.12 -8.13
CA LYS A 311 2.45 -18.55 -7.77
C LYS A 311 1.35 -18.84 -6.74
N ALA A 312 0.86 -17.79 -6.07
CA ALA A 312 -0.17 -17.87 -5.05
C ALA A 312 -1.20 -16.73 -5.28
N PRO A 313 -1.94 -16.75 -6.39
CA PRO A 313 -2.96 -15.71 -6.67
C PRO A 313 -4.13 -15.84 -5.70
N LEU A 314 -4.81 -14.73 -5.43
CA LEU A 314 -5.99 -14.69 -4.57
C LEU A 314 -7.21 -15.23 -5.35
N GLN A 315 -7.34 -16.55 -5.39
CA GLN A 315 -8.44 -17.26 -6.05
C GLN A 315 -9.19 -18.09 -5.00
N PHE A 316 -10.43 -17.73 -4.74
CA PHE A 316 -11.25 -18.39 -3.73
C PHE A 316 -11.71 -19.76 -4.21
N GLN A 317 -11.53 -20.74 -3.35
CA GLN A 317 -12.01 -22.10 -3.58
C GLN A 317 -13.50 -22.22 -3.19
N PRO A 318 -14.23 -23.22 -3.67
CA PRO A 318 -15.60 -23.48 -3.22
C PRO A 318 -15.68 -23.54 -1.69
N GLY A 319 -16.56 -22.71 -1.12
CA GLY A 319 -16.74 -22.56 0.34
C GLY A 319 -15.85 -21.53 1.03
N GLU A 320 -14.82 -20.99 0.34
CA GLU A 320 -14.07 -19.84 0.88
C GLU A 320 -14.85 -18.56 0.74
N PHE A 321 -14.96 -17.82 1.87
CA PHE A 321 -15.69 -16.57 1.97
C PHE A 321 -15.13 -15.76 3.17
N VAL A 322 -14.87 -14.49 2.97
CA VAL A 322 -14.45 -13.57 4.04
C VAL A 322 -15.69 -13.24 4.90
N ARG A 323 -15.84 -13.95 6.02
CA ARG A 323 -17.02 -13.88 6.88
C ARG A 323 -17.03 -12.66 7.79
N VAL A 324 -15.86 -12.12 8.11
CA VAL A 324 -15.73 -10.90 8.91
C VAL A 324 -16.33 -9.70 8.17
N PRO A 325 -16.88 -8.70 8.87
CA PRO A 325 -17.38 -7.49 8.24
C PRO A 325 -16.33 -6.86 7.33
N CYS A 326 -16.73 -6.51 6.11
CA CYS A 326 -15.87 -5.87 5.12
C CYS A 326 -16.45 -4.51 4.72
N ALA A 327 -15.62 -3.46 4.79
CA ALA A 327 -15.92 -2.17 4.18
C ALA A 327 -15.17 -2.00 2.89
N ILE A 328 -15.83 -1.43 1.89
CA ILE A 328 -15.24 -1.04 0.61
C ILE A 328 -15.32 0.48 0.47
N ALA A 329 -14.18 1.12 0.30
CA ALA A 329 -14.04 2.52 -0.04
C ALA A 329 -13.63 2.63 -1.52
N HIS A 330 -14.61 2.82 -2.41
CA HIS A 330 -14.37 2.91 -3.84
C HIS A 330 -13.98 4.32 -4.24
N PHE A 331 -12.73 4.52 -4.65
CA PHE A 331 -12.21 5.77 -5.18
C PHE A 331 -12.39 5.81 -6.70
N PRO A 332 -12.88 6.93 -7.29
CA PRO A 332 -13.34 6.95 -8.68
C PRO A 332 -12.23 6.79 -9.73
N LYS A 333 -10.97 7.01 -9.34
CA LYS A 333 -9.80 6.82 -10.24
C LYS A 333 -9.00 5.55 -9.93
N GLU A 334 -9.48 4.72 -9.01
CA GLU A 334 -8.92 3.37 -8.82
C GLU A 334 -9.38 2.47 -9.97
N ALA A 335 -8.44 1.90 -10.71
CA ALA A 335 -8.77 1.10 -11.88
C ALA A 335 -7.85 -0.14 -11.99
N PRO A 336 -8.37 -1.24 -12.54
CA PRO A 336 -9.80 -1.57 -12.72
C PRO A 336 -10.45 -2.02 -11.42
N PHE A 337 -11.64 -1.52 -11.10
CA PHE A 337 -12.36 -1.87 -9.87
C PHE A 337 -13.57 -2.78 -10.18
N PRO A 338 -13.70 -3.96 -9.54
CA PRO A 338 -14.78 -4.89 -9.84
C PRO A 338 -16.14 -4.35 -9.35
N PRO A 339 -17.25 -4.71 -10.02
CA PRO A 339 -18.57 -4.34 -9.58
C PRO A 339 -18.90 -4.97 -8.21
N ARG A 340 -19.72 -4.29 -7.42
CA ARG A 340 -20.07 -4.68 -6.05
C ARG A 340 -20.51 -6.16 -5.95
N GLN A 341 -21.36 -6.61 -6.85
CA GLN A 341 -21.85 -7.99 -6.87
C GLN A 341 -20.75 -9.03 -7.07
N TRP A 342 -19.67 -8.70 -7.82
CA TRP A 342 -18.49 -9.55 -7.96
C TRP A 342 -17.77 -9.71 -6.63
N ILE A 343 -17.62 -8.62 -5.89
CA ILE A 343 -16.97 -8.61 -4.58
C ILE A 343 -17.82 -9.37 -3.55
N GLU A 344 -19.14 -9.14 -3.53
CA GLU A 344 -20.08 -9.79 -2.60
C GLU A 344 -20.15 -11.32 -2.77
N ARG A 345 -19.65 -11.87 -3.88
CA ARG A 345 -19.51 -13.34 -4.04
C ARG A 345 -18.49 -13.95 -3.08
N GLY A 346 -17.52 -13.19 -2.58
CA GLY A 346 -16.45 -13.67 -1.70
C GLY A 346 -16.29 -12.90 -0.40
N TYR A 347 -16.99 -11.78 -0.21
CA TYR A 347 -16.82 -10.92 0.96
C TYR A 347 -18.15 -10.57 1.60
N ASN A 348 -18.18 -10.54 2.94
CA ASN A 348 -19.30 -10.01 3.73
C ASN A 348 -19.25 -8.46 3.71
N VAL A 349 -19.65 -7.87 2.59
CA VAL A 349 -19.66 -6.41 2.41
C VAL A 349 -20.77 -5.79 3.24
N SER A 350 -20.41 -5.25 4.40
CA SER A 350 -21.34 -4.60 5.33
C SER A 350 -21.34 -3.06 5.21
N ARG A 351 -20.35 -2.49 4.49
CA ARG A 351 -20.29 -1.07 4.14
C ARG A 351 -19.72 -0.90 2.74
N TRP A 352 -20.33 0.00 1.98
CA TRP A 352 -19.84 0.42 0.67
C TRP A 352 -19.92 1.94 0.58
N THR A 353 -18.81 2.61 0.31
CA THR A 353 -18.72 4.06 0.19
C THR A 353 -18.15 4.45 -1.17
N GLU A 354 -18.97 5.15 -1.97
CA GLU A 354 -18.48 5.82 -3.18
C GLU A 354 -17.79 7.11 -2.76
N MET A 355 -16.49 7.18 -3.02
CA MET A 355 -15.69 8.37 -2.70
C MET A 355 -15.86 9.45 -3.77
N PRO A 356 -15.90 10.74 -3.40
CA PRO A 356 -16.15 11.81 -4.36
C PRO A 356 -14.96 12.09 -5.29
N ARG A 357 -13.74 11.70 -4.90
CA ARG A 357 -12.49 11.90 -5.62
C ARG A 357 -11.39 11.04 -5.02
N GLY A 358 -10.23 10.98 -5.71
CA GLY A 358 -9.06 10.20 -5.31
C GLY A 358 -8.87 8.97 -6.19
N GLY A 359 -7.68 8.42 -6.14
CA GLY A 359 -7.23 7.26 -6.90
C GLY A 359 -6.59 6.18 -6.04
N HIS A 360 -5.59 5.54 -6.60
CA HIS A 360 -4.92 4.37 -6.02
C HIS A 360 -4.25 4.64 -4.68
N PHE A 361 -3.60 5.80 -4.54
CA PHE A 361 -2.84 6.16 -3.34
C PHE A 361 -3.73 6.88 -2.31
N ALA A 362 -4.89 6.32 -2.02
CA ALA A 362 -5.97 6.95 -1.25
C ALA A 362 -5.53 7.59 0.06
N ALA A 363 -4.62 6.95 0.82
CA ALA A 363 -4.11 7.48 2.09
C ALA A 363 -3.22 8.72 1.92
N ALA A 364 -2.56 8.86 0.79
CA ALA A 364 -1.71 10.00 0.46
C ALA A 364 -2.47 11.11 -0.29
N GLU A 365 -3.42 10.72 -1.17
CA GLU A 365 -4.23 11.64 -1.98
C GLU A 365 -5.37 12.30 -1.21
N GLU A 366 -6.11 11.51 -0.42
CA GLU A 366 -7.36 11.91 0.25
C GLU A 366 -7.41 11.34 1.69
N PRO A 367 -6.43 11.67 2.54
CA PRO A 367 -6.29 11.10 3.88
C PRO A 367 -7.52 11.32 4.77
N GLU A 368 -8.19 12.48 4.68
CA GLU A 368 -9.37 12.81 5.48
C GLU A 368 -10.59 11.96 5.09
N LEU A 369 -10.76 11.70 3.78
CA LEU A 369 -11.86 10.86 3.29
C LEU A 369 -11.67 9.43 3.76
N LEU A 370 -10.48 8.88 3.57
CA LEU A 370 -10.16 7.51 3.97
C LEU A 370 -10.22 7.33 5.49
N ALA A 371 -9.63 8.25 6.27
CA ALA A 371 -9.67 8.19 7.74
C ALA A 371 -11.09 8.23 8.28
N ARG A 372 -11.93 9.09 7.72
CA ARG A 372 -13.35 9.21 8.11
C ARG A 372 -14.11 7.91 7.85
N ASP A 373 -13.92 7.30 6.70
CA ASP A 373 -14.61 6.06 6.34
C ASP A 373 -14.18 4.89 7.24
N ILE A 374 -12.87 4.76 7.50
CA ILE A 374 -12.30 3.80 8.46
C ILE A 374 -12.91 4.00 9.85
N ALA A 375 -12.94 5.25 10.34
CA ALA A 375 -13.47 5.57 11.68
C ALA A 375 -14.97 5.25 11.78
N GLN A 376 -15.75 5.57 10.76
CA GLN A 376 -17.19 5.28 10.74
C GLN A 376 -17.44 3.77 10.76
N PHE A 377 -16.71 3.01 9.96
CA PHE A 377 -16.88 1.56 9.87
C PHE A 377 -16.50 0.87 11.19
N PHE A 378 -15.26 1.01 11.63
CA PHE A 378 -14.79 0.31 12.83
C PHE A 378 -15.40 0.86 14.11
N GLY A 379 -15.72 2.15 14.16
CA GLY A 379 -16.48 2.75 15.27
C GLY A 379 -17.87 2.13 15.44
N ALA A 380 -18.56 1.83 14.35
CA ALA A 380 -19.86 1.13 14.40
C ALA A 380 -19.72 -0.31 14.91
N LEU A 381 -18.71 -1.05 14.41
CA LEU A 381 -18.44 -2.43 14.85
C LEU A 381 -18.07 -2.50 16.35
N ASN A 382 -17.22 -1.60 16.82
CA ASN A 382 -16.80 -1.56 18.23
C ASN A 382 -17.97 -1.22 19.19
N ARG A 383 -18.93 -0.43 18.75
CA ARG A 383 -20.17 -0.17 19.51
C ARG A 383 -21.09 -1.39 19.57
N ALA A 384 -21.19 -2.14 18.47
CA ALA A 384 -22.00 -3.36 18.42
C ALA A 384 -21.44 -4.45 19.33
N ASP A 385 -20.13 -4.73 19.27
CA ASP A 385 -19.45 -5.70 20.14
C ASP A 385 -19.66 -5.39 21.63
N LYS A 386 -19.58 -4.11 22.03
CA LYS A 386 -19.84 -3.70 23.42
C LYS A 386 -21.29 -3.94 23.85
N ASN A 387 -22.26 -3.65 23.00
CA ASN A 387 -23.66 -3.86 23.31
C ASN A 387 -24.03 -5.34 23.47
N ASP A 388 -23.37 -6.24 22.74
CA ASP A 388 -23.60 -7.69 22.88
C ASP A 388 -22.97 -8.28 24.16
N LEU A 389 -21.89 -7.69 24.65
CA LEU A 389 -21.28 -8.05 25.94
C LEU A 389 -22.13 -7.66 27.16
N TYR A 390 -22.95 -6.62 27.05
CA TYR A 390 -23.87 -6.18 28.12
C TYR A 390 -25.23 -6.89 28.11
N LYS A 391 -25.52 -7.72 27.08
CA LYS A 391 -26.76 -8.50 26.96
C LYS A 391 -26.61 -9.95 27.44
N LYS A 392 -25.41 -10.37 27.80
CA LYS A 392 -25.10 -11.68 28.42
C LYS A 392 -24.86 -11.52 29.91
#